data_7c984b5fc266cfc038df7b75ebdc0857
#
_entry.id   7c984b5fc266cfc038df7b75ebdc0857
#
_cell.length_a   1.000
_cell.length_b   1.000
_cell.length_c   1.000
_cell.angle_alpha   90.00
_cell.angle_beta   90.00
_cell.angle_gamma   90.00
#
_symmetry.space_group_name_H-M   'P 1'
#
loop_
_entity.id
_entity.type
_entity.pdbx_description
1 polymer ?
#
loop_
_entity_poly.entity_id
_entity_poly.type
_entity_poly.pdbx_seq_one_letter_code
_entity_poly.pdbx_strand_id
1 'polypeptide(L)'
;MKKKRVGFFSGLDFVTFITALIGSCYGLALVYSATYSTLKNGAIIASGVKSMLISTLGGIIFALIVCNIDYEIISKLWPIVAAGCIGLMVITLLFGKAVNPDRPDAKSWLDLGVFYFQTSELLKVGFIISFSYHLDMVKDKLNRVKTIIPLVIHGMIPIGLVLLTGDAGSALIFLVMFIGMLFFAKVNIGYFVAGICAIIVGFTAAWKLNIISGCLLYTSPSPRDTR
;
A
#
# COMPACT_ATOMS: atom_id res chain seq x y z
N MET A 1 11.87 -27.78 19.53
CA MET A 1 13.25 -27.27 19.30
C MET A 1 13.50 -26.06 20.19
N LYS A 2 14.53 -26.10 21.08
CA LYS A 2 14.88 -24.97 21.94
C LYS A 2 15.47 -23.84 21.09
N LYS A 3 14.74 -22.75 20.91
CA LYS A 3 15.22 -21.54 20.22
C LYS A 3 16.38 -20.96 21.04
N LYS A 4 17.60 -21.02 20.52
CA LYS A 4 18.77 -20.31 21.08
C LYS A 4 18.38 -18.83 21.18
N ARG A 5 18.40 -18.24 22.36
CA ARG A 5 18.33 -16.78 22.52
C ARG A 5 19.61 -16.20 21.92
N VAL A 6 19.53 -15.81 20.68
CA VAL A 6 20.58 -15.11 19.97
C VAL A 6 20.33 -13.62 20.24
N GLY A 7 21.38 -12.80 20.33
CA GLY A 7 21.33 -11.42 20.81
C GLY A 7 20.30 -10.54 20.11
N PHE A 8 20.01 -9.37 20.68
CA PHE A 8 18.98 -8.40 20.27
C PHE A 8 19.00 -8.08 18.75
N PHE A 9 20.13 -8.19 18.09
CA PHE A 9 20.28 -7.92 16.65
C PHE A 9 20.27 -9.18 15.76
N SER A 10 19.99 -10.35 16.28
CA SER A 10 20.10 -11.59 15.51
C SER A 10 18.98 -11.79 14.48
N GLY A 11 17.87 -11.07 14.63
CA GLY A 11 16.78 -11.04 13.66
C GLY A 11 16.93 -9.96 12.59
N LEU A 12 17.97 -9.11 12.70
CA LEU A 12 18.18 -8.00 11.78
C LEU A 12 19.04 -8.45 10.59
N ASP A 13 18.48 -8.34 9.38
CA ASP A 13 19.27 -8.39 8.15
C ASP A 13 19.99 -7.07 7.95
N PHE A 14 21.30 -7.07 8.23
CA PHE A 14 22.14 -5.87 8.13
C PHE A 14 22.19 -5.29 6.72
N VAL A 15 22.12 -6.12 5.68
CA VAL A 15 22.15 -5.63 4.29
C VAL A 15 20.90 -4.83 3.99
N THR A 16 19.73 -5.40 4.29
CA THR A 16 18.45 -4.71 4.11
C THR A 16 18.36 -3.46 4.97
N PHE A 17 18.80 -3.52 6.22
CA PHE A 17 18.76 -2.37 7.13
C PHE A 17 19.67 -1.22 6.67
N ILE A 18 20.91 -1.51 6.26
CA ILE A 18 21.85 -0.50 5.77
C ILE A 18 21.34 0.11 4.46
N THR A 19 20.83 -0.69 3.53
CA THR A 19 20.25 -0.16 2.28
C THR A 19 19.04 0.74 2.53
N ALA A 20 18.19 0.40 3.49
CA ALA A 20 17.07 1.25 3.90
C ALA A 20 17.55 2.57 4.52
N LEU A 21 18.61 2.54 5.36
CA LEU A 21 19.22 3.75 5.92
C LEU A 21 19.81 4.65 4.84
N ILE A 22 20.58 4.09 3.90
CA ILE A 22 21.17 4.84 2.78
C ILE A 22 20.06 5.50 1.95
N GLY A 23 19.00 4.74 1.61
CA GLY A 23 17.85 5.26 0.89
C GLY A 23 17.14 6.40 1.64
N SER A 24 16.96 6.26 2.96
CA SER A 24 16.36 7.30 3.80
C SER A 24 17.22 8.55 3.88
N CYS A 25 18.53 8.42 4.05
CA CYS A 25 19.46 9.54 4.05
C CYS A 25 19.48 10.27 2.69
N TYR A 26 19.49 9.51 1.60
CA TYR A 26 19.41 10.07 0.25
C TYR A 26 18.10 10.83 0.02
N GLY A 27 16.96 10.23 0.40
CA GLY A 27 15.66 10.89 0.32
C GLY A 27 15.61 12.18 1.15
N LEU A 28 16.17 12.18 2.37
CA LEU A 28 16.26 13.35 3.22
C LEU A 28 17.09 14.47 2.57
N ALA A 29 18.22 14.13 1.94
CA ALA A 29 19.07 15.08 1.23
C ALA A 29 18.34 15.68 0.01
N LEU A 30 17.58 14.88 -0.74
CA LEU A 30 16.79 15.36 -1.86
C LEU A 30 15.68 16.32 -1.43
N VAL A 31 14.93 15.97 -0.38
CA VAL A 31 13.85 16.84 0.14
C VAL A 31 14.44 18.14 0.68
N TYR A 32 15.56 18.07 1.39
CA TYR A 32 16.27 19.28 1.85
C TYR A 32 16.68 20.16 0.67
N SER A 33 17.31 19.61 -0.35
CA SER A 33 17.73 20.35 -1.55
C SER A 33 16.55 20.97 -2.29
N ALA A 34 15.46 20.22 -2.46
CA ALA A 34 14.27 20.69 -3.16
C ALA A 34 13.53 21.81 -2.40
N THR A 35 13.57 21.79 -1.07
CA THR A 35 12.88 22.78 -0.23
C THR A 35 13.77 23.96 0.17
N TYR A 36 15.07 23.88 -0.10
CA TYR A 36 16.03 24.94 0.27
C TYR A 36 15.70 26.30 -0.35
N SER A 37 15.30 26.32 -1.62
CA SER A 37 14.92 27.55 -2.33
C SER A 37 13.61 28.19 -1.84
N THR A 38 12.78 27.43 -1.14
CA THR A 38 11.48 27.88 -0.60
C THR A 38 11.57 28.32 0.87
N LEU A 39 12.76 28.22 1.47
CA LEU A 39 13.00 28.73 2.84
C LEU A 39 12.93 30.26 2.86
N LYS A 40 11.75 30.80 3.19
CA LYS A 40 11.55 32.23 3.46
C LYS A 40 11.69 32.48 4.96
N ASN A 41 12.31 33.62 5.30
CA ASN A 41 12.35 34.19 6.66
C ASN A 41 13.18 33.43 7.72
N GLY A 42 14.42 33.09 7.44
CA GLY A 42 15.36 32.64 8.48
C GLY A 42 15.12 31.26 9.08
N ALA A 43 14.18 30.48 8.52
CA ALA A 43 14.01 29.10 8.93
C ALA A 43 15.18 28.25 8.40
N ILE A 44 15.89 27.59 9.32
CA ILE A 44 17.06 26.75 8.97
C ILE A 44 16.63 25.44 8.28
N ILE A 45 15.44 24.92 8.59
CA ILE A 45 14.95 23.62 8.10
C ILE A 45 13.46 23.73 7.75
N ALA A 46 13.08 23.31 6.54
CA ALA A 46 11.69 23.25 6.11
C ALA A 46 10.87 22.24 6.96
N SER A 47 9.58 22.52 7.16
CA SER A 47 8.70 21.64 7.94
C SER A 47 8.64 20.19 7.39
N GLY A 48 8.70 20.05 6.07
CA GLY A 48 8.75 18.73 5.41
C GLY A 48 10.00 17.92 5.77
N VAL A 49 11.16 18.54 5.88
CA VAL A 49 12.40 17.88 6.29
C VAL A 49 12.34 17.43 7.75
N LYS A 50 11.75 18.26 8.63
CA LYS A 50 11.55 17.89 10.04
C LYS A 50 10.63 16.69 10.18
N SER A 51 9.51 16.71 9.48
CA SER A 51 8.56 15.58 9.47
C SER A 51 9.20 14.29 8.96
N MET A 52 9.97 14.38 7.86
CA MET A 52 10.68 13.24 7.29
C MET A 52 11.75 12.70 8.24
N LEU A 53 12.48 13.56 8.95
CA LEU A 53 13.48 13.15 9.94
C LEU A 53 12.82 12.38 11.11
N ILE A 54 11.72 12.92 11.65
CA ILE A 54 10.97 12.29 12.73
C ILE A 54 10.41 10.92 12.27
N SER A 55 9.87 10.86 11.06
CA SER A 55 9.35 9.60 10.50
C SER A 55 10.46 8.56 10.27
N THR A 56 11.63 8.99 9.81
CA THR A 56 12.80 8.11 9.63
C THR A 56 13.28 7.54 10.97
N LEU A 57 13.42 8.39 11.99
CA LEU A 57 13.81 7.93 13.35
C LEU A 57 12.75 6.98 13.93
N GLY A 58 11.46 7.31 13.80
CA GLY A 58 10.37 6.44 14.22
C GLY A 58 10.38 5.09 13.49
N GLY A 59 10.64 5.11 12.18
CA GLY A 59 10.76 3.92 11.35
C GLY A 59 11.92 3.02 11.78
N ILE A 60 13.08 3.60 12.11
CA ILE A 60 14.24 2.84 12.63
C ILE A 60 13.88 2.15 13.95
N ILE A 61 13.28 2.89 14.90
CA ILE A 61 12.87 2.34 16.19
C ILE A 61 11.86 1.20 15.96
N PHE A 62 10.86 1.42 15.11
CA PHE A 62 9.87 0.40 14.78
C PHE A 62 10.49 -0.85 14.14
N ALA A 63 11.42 -0.68 13.20
CA ALA A 63 12.15 -1.79 12.59
C ALA A 63 12.92 -2.61 13.62
N LEU A 64 13.60 -1.95 14.57
CA LEU A 64 14.32 -2.62 15.66
C LEU A 64 13.38 -3.37 16.61
N ILE A 65 12.17 -2.90 16.83
CA ILE A 65 11.16 -3.62 17.62
C ILE A 65 10.67 -4.85 16.85
N VAL A 66 10.28 -4.65 15.59
CA VAL A 66 9.66 -5.71 14.78
C VAL A 66 10.66 -6.85 14.48
N CYS A 67 11.95 -6.58 14.29
CA CYS A 67 12.94 -7.62 14.04
C CYS A 67 13.11 -8.60 15.22
N ASN A 68 12.67 -8.24 16.42
CA ASN A 68 12.68 -9.11 17.59
C ASN A 68 11.38 -9.93 17.77
N ILE A 69 10.35 -9.65 16.98
CA ILE A 69 9.07 -10.37 17.03
C ILE A 69 9.15 -11.59 16.12
N ASP A 70 8.67 -12.72 16.63
CA ASP A 70 8.60 -13.94 15.82
C ASP A 70 7.51 -13.79 14.75
N TYR A 71 7.90 -13.96 13.48
CA TYR A 71 6.96 -13.88 12.35
C TYR A 71 5.81 -14.91 12.45
N GLU A 72 6.02 -16.06 13.13
CA GLU A 72 4.96 -17.04 13.35
C GLU A 72 3.83 -16.49 14.24
N ILE A 73 4.17 -15.61 15.19
CA ILE A 73 3.17 -14.94 16.05
C ILE A 73 2.39 -13.94 15.19
N ILE A 74 3.09 -13.15 14.39
CA ILE A 74 2.46 -12.15 13.51
C ILE A 74 1.55 -12.86 12.51
N SER A 75 2.00 -13.96 11.91
CA SER A 75 1.20 -14.72 10.95
C SER A 75 -0.05 -15.34 11.57
N LYS A 76 0.00 -15.80 12.82
CA LYS A 76 -1.18 -16.32 13.55
C LYS A 76 -2.19 -15.22 13.89
N LEU A 77 -1.73 -13.99 14.06
CA LEU A 77 -2.56 -12.82 14.34
C LEU A 77 -3.11 -12.16 13.06
N TRP A 78 -2.92 -12.79 11.90
CA TRP A 78 -3.34 -12.24 10.62
C TRP A 78 -4.79 -11.72 10.57
N PRO A 79 -5.79 -12.36 11.21
CA PRO A 79 -7.18 -11.85 11.14
C PRO A 79 -7.32 -10.51 11.86
N ILE A 80 -6.62 -10.35 13.00
CA ILE A 80 -6.63 -9.10 13.78
C ILE A 80 -5.89 -8.01 13.00
N VAL A 81 -4.74 -8.34 12.40
CA VAL A 81 -3.96 -7.40 11.58
C VAL A 81 -4.77 -6.96 10.36
N ALA A 82 -5.37 -7.91 9.65
CA ALA A 82 -6.20 -7.61 8.48
C ALA A 82 -7.42 -6.74 8.85
N ALA A 83 -8.15 -7.13 9.91
CA ALA A 83 -9.31 -6.38 10.38
C ALA A 83 -8.93 -4.96 10.83
N GLY A 84 -7.81 -4.80 11.55
CA GLY A 84 -7.29 -3.50 11.97
C GLY A 84 -6.92 -2.61 10.78
N CYS A 85 -6.21 -3.14 9.79
CA CYS A 85 -5.83 -2.41 8.59
C CYS A 85 -7.04 -2.02 7.73
N ILE A 86 -7.99 -2.93 7.55
CA ILE A 86 -9.25 -2.65 6.84
C ILE A 86 -10.08 -1.61 7.60
N GLY A 87 -10.18 -1.74 8.92
CA GLY A 87 -10.89 -0.78 9.77
C GLY A 87 -10.30 0.64 9.66
N LEU A 88 -8.96 0.76 9.70
CA LEU A 88 -8.28 2.05 9.48
C LEU A 88 -8.54 2.60 8.09
N MET A 89 -8.60 1.74 7.06
CA MET A 89 -8.91 2.18 5.72
C MET A 89 -10.34 2.67 5.57
N VAL A 90 -11.30 2.01 6.23
CA VAL A 90 -12.70 2.48 6.30
C VAL A 90 -12.80 3.82 7.03
N ILE A 91 -12.07 4.00 8.14
CA ILE A 91 -11.98 5.30 8.83
C ILE A 91 -11.42 6.37 7.88
N THR A 92 -10.42 6.04 7.08
CA THR A 92 -9.86 6.97 6.08
C THR A 92 -10.85 7.33 4.98
N LEU A 93 -11.66 6.39 4.53
CA LEU A 93 -12.74 6.67 3.57
C LEU A 93 -13.75 7.69 4.12
N LEU A 94 -14.05 7.62 5.42
CA LEU A 94 -15.03 8.49 6.07
C LEU A 94 -14.46 9.85 6.49
N PHE A 95 -13.23 9.88 7.00
CA PHE A 95 -12.61 11.04 7.66
C PHE A 95 -11.31 11.51 7.01
N GLY A 96 -10.87 10.85 5.93
CA GLY A 96 -9.63 11.17 5.25
C GLY A 96 -9.63 12.56 4.62
N LYS A 97 -8.44 13.12 4.49
CA LYS A 97 -8.18 14.40 3.84
C LYS A 97 -7.35 14.21 2.57
N ALA A 98 -7.60 15.07 1.59
CA ALA A 98 -6.72 15.23 0.44
C ALA A 98 -5.56 16.14 0.85
N VAL A 99 -4.33 15.65 0.68
CA VAL A 99 -3.13 16.44 0.95
C VAL A 99 -2.73 17.25 -0.29
N ASN A 100 -3.07 16.77 -1.48
CA ASN A 100 -2.79 17.48 -2.73
C ASN A 100 -3.98 18.37 -3.11
N PRO A 101 -3.81 19.72 -3.17
CA PRO A 101 -4.86 20.64 -3.59
C PRO A 101 -5.38 20.37 -5.01
N ASP A 102 -4.55 19.85 -5.90
CA ASP A 102 -4.92 19.54 -7.29
C ASP A 102 -5.82 18.29 -7.40
N ARG A 103 -5.95 17.52 -6.31
CA ARG A 103 -6.75 16.30 -6.25
C ARG A 103 -7.56 16.24 -4.96
N PRO A 104 -8.58 17.09 -4.83
CA PRO A 104 -9.41 17.19 -3.62
C PRO A 104 -10.27 15.92 -3.38
N ASP A 105 -10.45 15.10 -4.39
CA ASP A 105 -11.14 13.81 -4.38
C ASP A 105 -10.32 12.68 -3.75
N ALA A 106 -8.99 12.80 -3.76
CA ALA A 106 -8.08 11.77 -3.25
C ALA A 106 -7.89 11.87 -1.72
N LYS A 107 -8.89 11.39 -0.97
CA LYS A 107 -8.92 11.43 0.51
C LYS A 107 -8.23 10.21 1.11
N SER A 108 -6.92 10.07 0.89
CA SER A 108 -6.14 8.88 1.29
C SER A 108 -5.30 9.05 2.55
N TRP A 109 -5.38 10.22 3.21
CA TRP A 109 -4.57 10.57 4.36
C TRP A 109 -5.41 10.86 5.60
N LEU A 110 -4.99 10.33 6.75
CA LEU A 110 -5.51 10.71 8.06
C LEU A 110 -4.66 11.84 8.64
N ASP A 111 -5.31 12.91 9.06
CA ASP A 111 -4.67 14.00 9.79
C ASP A 111 -4.64 13.66 11.28
N LEU A 112 -3.45 13.38 11.81
CA LEU A 112 -3.23 13.10 13.23
C LEU A 112 -2.80 14.38 14.01
N GLY A 113 -2.90 15.55 13.39
CA GLY A 113 -2.54 16.84 13.96
C GLY A 113 -1.03 17.14 13.91
N VAL A 114 -0.18 16.17 14.17
CA VAL A 114 1.30 16.31 14.14
C VAL A 114 1.86 15.94 12.77
N PHE A 115 1.26 14.97 12.11
CA PHE A 115 1.64 14.51 10.77
C PHE A 115 0.45 13.86 10.05
N TYR A 116 0.55 13.80 8.73
CA TYR A 116 -0.40 13.06 7.90
C TYR A 116 0.02 11.61 7.80
N PHE A 117 -0.91 10.69 8.08
CA PHE A 117 -0.69 9.26 8.04
C PHE A 117 -1.44 8.64 6.85
N GLN A 118 -0.71 8.00 5.95
CA GLN A 118 -1.29 7.30 4.82
C GLN A 118 -1.61 5.85 5.21
N THR A 119 -2.88 5.54 5.34
CA THR A 119 -3.35 4.23 5.82
C THR A 119 -3.10 3.11 4.82
N SER A 120 -3.02 3.40 3.51
CA SER A 120 -2.68 2.42 2.49
C SER A 120 -1.27 1.84 2.68
N GLU A 121 -0.32 2.58 3.29
CA GLU A 121 1.02 2.05 3.59
C GLU A 121 0.95 0.93 4.64
N LEU A 122 0.17 1.12 5.70
CA LEU A 122 -0.04 0.08 6.70
C LEU A 122 -0.86 -1.09 6.14
N LEU A 123 -1.86 -0.80 5.31
CA LEU A 123 -2.68 -1.81 4.66
C LEU A 123 -1.83 -2.75 3.77
N LYS A 124 -0.76 -2.25 3.10
CA LYS A 124 0.17 -3.09 2.33
C LYS A 124 0.83 -4.15 3.21
N VAL A 125 1.31 -3.76 4.39
CA VAL A 125 1.90 -4.70 5.35
C VAL A 125 0.87 -5.73 5.82
N GLY A 126 -0.32 -5.27 6.20
CA GLY A 126 -1.42 -6.15 6.61
C GLY A 126 -1.85 -7.12 5.50
N PHE A 127 -1.86 -6.65 4.26
CA PHE A 127 -2.17 -7.46 3.09
C PHE A 127 -1.11 -8.55 2.85
N ILE A 128 0.18 -8.21 2.90
CA ILE A 128 1.26 -9.20 2.73
C ILE A 128 1.12 -10.31 3.78
N ILE A 129 0.91 -9.96 5.04
CA ILE A 129 0.80 -10.92 6.14
C ILE A 129 -0.43 -11.81 5.95
N SER A 130 -1.60 -11.22 5.74
CA SER A 130 -2.86 -11.95 5.66
C SER A 130 -2.96 -12.80 4.40
N PHE A 131 -2.49 -12.27 3.28
CA PHE A 131 -2.58 -12.97 2.00
C PHE A 131 -1.56 -14.10 1.89
N SER A 132 -0.33 -13.91 2.39
CA SER A 132 0.67 -15.00 2.44
C SER A 132 0.21 -16.15 3.34
N TYR A 133 -0.41 -15.85 4.49
CA TYR A 133 -0.99 -16.88 5.34
C TYR A 133 -2.14 -17.61 4.66
N HIS A 134 -3.03 -16.89 3.96
CA HIS A 134 -4.11 -17.51 3.19
C HIS A 134 -3.57 -18.43 2.10
N LEU A 135 -2.53 -18.01 1.38
CA LEU A 135 -1.86 -18.85 0.36
C LEU A 135 -1.26 -20.11 0.96
N ASP A 136 -0.59 -20.01 2.13
CA ASP A 136 -0.02 -21.18 2.81
C ASP A 136 -1.09 -22.17 3.26
N MET A 137 -2.22 -21.68 3.79
CA MET A 137 -3.35 -22.55 4.18
C MET A 137 -3.93 -23.37 3.04
N VAL A 138 -3.86 -22.86 1.81
CA VAL A 138 -4.48 -23.50 0.64
C VAL A 138 -3.46 -24.06 -0.35
N LYS A 139 -2.17 -24.08 0.00
CA LYS A 139 -1.07 -24.46 -0.90
C LYS A 139 -1.25 -25.78 -1.63
N ASP A 140 -1.84 -26.79 -0.98
CA ASP A 140 -2.07 -28.11 -1.57
C ASP A 140 -3.26 -28.14 -2.57
N LYS A 141 -4.05 -27.06 -2.63
CA LYS A 141 -5.29 -26.99 -3.43
C LYS A 141 -5.33 -25.71 -4.28
N LEU A 142 -4.21 -25.02 -4.46
CA LEU A 142 -4.12 -23.71 -5.12
C LEU A 142 -4.74 -23.69 -6.53
N ASN A 143 -4.62 -24.78 -7.28
CA ASN A 143 -5.09 -24.84 -8.66
C ASN A 143 -6.54 -25.33 -8.82
N ARG A 144 -7.34 -25.32 -7.74
CA ARG A 144 -8.78 -25.58 -7.80
C ARG A 144 -9.53 -24.27 -7.91
N VAL A 145 -10.52 -24.20 -8.82
CA VAL A 145 -11.35 -23.00 -9.01
C VAL A 145 -11.99 -22.54 -7.69
N LYS A 146 -12.47 -23.49 -6.87
CA LYS A 146 -13.07 -23.20 -5.55
C LYS A 146 -12.09 -22.52 -4.57
N THR A 147 -10.78 -22.67 -4.79
CA THR A 147 -9.74 -22.03 -3.97
C THR A 147 -9.32 -20.67 -4.53
N ILE A 148 -9.30 -20.54 -5.87
CA ILE A 148 -8.93 -19.27 -6.52
C ILE A 148 -9.95 -18.17 -6.24
N ILE A 149 -11.24 -18.47 -6.21
CA ILE A 149 -12.28 -17.45 -5.97
C ILE A 149 -12.08 -16.71 -4.62
N PRO A 150 -11.95 -17.40 -3.46
CA PRO A 150 -11.67 -16.72 -2.20
C PRO A 150 -10.33 -15.94 -2.19
N LEU A 151 -9.30 -16.43 -2.88
CA LEU A 151 -8.03 -15.72 -3.02
C LEU A 151 -8.20 -14.42 -3.81
N VAL A 152 -8.95 -14.45 -4.91
CA VAL A 152 -9.25 -13.25 -5.70
C VAL A 152 -10.06 -12.26 -4.88
N ILE A 153 -11.08 -12.71 -4.17
CA ILE A 153 -11.88 -11.85 -3.28
C ILE A 153 -10.97 -11.18 -2.23
N HIS A 154 -10.10 -11.96 -1.56
CA HIS A 154 -9.17 -11.44 -0.55
C HIS A 154 -8.23 -10.37 -1.15
N GLY A 155 -7.70 -10.60 -2.35
CA GLY A 155 -6.82 -9.64 -3.02
C GLY A 155 -7.55 -8.38 -3.52
N MET A 156 -8.81 -8.52 -3.96
CA MET A 156 -9.57 -7.41 -4.49
C MET A 156 -10.14 -6.47 -3.42
N ILE A 157 -10.32 -6.93 -2.17
CA ILE A 157 -10.81 -6.10 -1.08
C ILE A 157 -9.91 -4.87 -0.84
N PRO A 158 -8.58 -5.01 -0.57
CA PRO A 158 -7.71 -3.85 -0.35
C PRO A 158 -7.59 -2.98 -1.62
N ILE A 159 -7.55 -3.58 -2.81
CA ILE A 159 -7.51 -2.84 -4.08
C ILE A 159 -8.75 -1.94 -4.22
N GLY A 160 -9.93 -2.51 -4.00
CA GLY A 160 -11.18 -1.76 -4.08
C GLY A 160 -11.28 -0.64 -3.05
N LEU A 161 -10.89 -0.91 -1.79
CA LEU A 161 -10.89 0.10 -0.73
C LEU A 161 -9.97 1.28 -1.06
N VAL A 162 -8.76 1.00 -1.57
CA VAL A 162 -7.80 2.04 -1.96
C VAL A 162 -8.28 2.82 -3.18
N LEU A 163 -8.91 2.17 -4.16
CA LEU A 163 -9.53 2.87 -5.30
C LEU A 163 -10.62 3.83 -4.85
N LEU A 164 -11.44 3.43 -3.87
CA LEU A 164 -12.51 4.27 -3.31
C LEU A 164 -11.96 5.53 -2.60
N THR A 165 -10.72 5.53 -2.11
CA THR A 165 -10.08 6.74 -1.58
C THR A 165 -9.49 7.66 -2.66
N GLY A 166 -9.64 7.33 -3.94
CA GLY A 166 -9.09 8.11 -5.06
C GLY A 166 -7.59 7.89 -5.32
N ASP A 167 -6.94 6.91 -4.66
CA ASP A 167 -5.51 6.63 -4.81
C ASP A 167 -5.26 5.46 -5.78
N ALA A 168 -5.38 5.75 -7.06
CA ALA A 168 -5.13 4.77 -8.12
C ALA A 168 -3.68 4.27 -8.16
N GLY A 169 -2.72 5.12 -7.75
CA GLY A 169 -1.30 4.76 -7.69
C GLY A 169 -1.04 3.63 -6.67
N SER A 170 -1.53 3.80 -5.45
CA SER A 170 -1.43 2.76 -4.42
C SER A 170 -2.22 1.51 -4.81
N ALA A 171 -3.39 1.63 -5.42
CA ALA A 171 -4.16 0.48 -5.89
C ALA A 171 -3.40 -0.36 -6.93
N LEU A 172 -2.67 0.28 -7.84
CA LEU A 172 -1.79 -0.41 -8.79
C LEU A 172 -0.69 -1.20 -8.08
N ILE A 173 -0.09 -0.64 -7.01
CA ILE A 173 0.91 -1.35 -6.20
C ILE A 173 0.30 -2.61 -5.58
N PHE A 174 -0.90 -2.52 -5.00
CA PHE A 174 -1.62 -3.68 -4.47
C PHE A 174 -1.88 -4.74 -5.54
N LEU A 175 -2.26 -4.33 -6.75
CA LEU A 175 -2.47 -5.26 -7.88
C LEU A 175 -1.18 -6.00 -8.24
N VAL A 176 -0.06 -5.28 -8.33
CA VAL A 176 1.25 -5.89 -8.61
C VAL A 176 1.66 -6.85 -7.50
N MET A 177 1.48 -6.46 -6.23
CA MET A 177 1.74 -7.34 -5.08
C MET A 177 0.88 -8.61 -5.14
N PHE A 178 -0.43 -8.48 -5.39
CA PHE A 178 -1.37 -9.58 -5.51
C PHE A 178 -0.95 -10.57 -6.59
N ILE A 179 -0.68 -10.08 -7.81
CA ILE A 179 -0.24 -10.89 -8.95
C ILE A 179 1.10 -11.57 -8.62
N GLY A 180 2.07 -10.82 -8.07
CA GLY A 180 3.37 -11.33 -7.69
C GLY A 180 3.28 -12.46 -6.66
N MET A 181 2.48 -12.28 -5.61
CA MET A 181 2.31 -13.31 -4.57
C MET A 181 1.67 -14.58 -5.12
N LEU A 182 0.65 -14.48 -6.00
CA LEU A 182 0.07 -15.64 -6.70
C LEU A 182 1.09 -16.34 -7.59
N PHE A 183 1.93 -15.59 -8.29
CA PHE A 183 2.98 -16.13 -9.16
C PHE A 183 4.02 -16.91 -8.35
N PHE A 184 4.54 -16.34 -7.25
CA PHE A 184 5.48 -17.01 -6.36
C PHE A 184 4.87 -18.23 -5.65
N ALA A 185 3.56 -18.20 -5.39
CA ALA A 185 2.82 -19.36 -4.86
C ALA A 185 2.61 -20.49 -5.90
N LYS A 186 3.10 -20.31 -7.14
CA LYS A 186 2.97 -21.29 -8.24
C LYS A 186 1.52 -21.59 -8.65
N VAL A 187 0.67 -20.59 -8.60
CA VAL A 187 -0.67 -20.67 -9.19
C VAL A 187 -0.56 -20.86 -10.70
N ASN A 188 -1.41 -21.71 -11.27
CA ASN A 188 -1.37 -22.02 -12.69
C ASN A 188 -1.54 -20.76 -13.55
N ILE A 189 -0.64 -20.59 -14.52
CA ILE A 189 -0.59 -19.45 -15.42
C ILE A 189 -1.94 -19.24 -16.19
N GLY A 190 -2.71 -20.30 -16.38
CA GLY A 190 -4.02 -20.24 -17.00
C GLY A 190 -5.00 -19.29 -16.30
N TYR A 191 -4.90 -19.17 -14.96
CA TYR A 191 -5.74 -18.22 -14.21
C TYR A 191 -5.35 -16.77 -14.46
N PHE A 192 -4.05 -16.49 -14.66
CA PHE A 192 -3.58 -15.14 -15.04
C PHE A 192 -4.07 -14.75 -16.43
N VAL A 193 -3.96 -15.69 -17.39
CA VAL A 193 -4.47 -15.46 -18.75
C VAL A 193 -5.98 -15.26 -18.72
N ALA A 194 -6.74 -16.08 -17.99
CA ALA A 194 -8.19 -15.94 -17.84
C ALA A 194 -8.55 -14.58 -17.19
N GLY A 195 -7.80 -14.14 -16.18
CA GLY A 195 -7.98 -12.83 -15.56
C GLY A 195 -7.74 -11.67 -16.53
N ILE A 196 -6.67 -11.70 -17.31
CA ILE A 196 -6.37 -10.70 -18.34
C ILE A 196 -7.48 -10.68 -19.40
N CYS A 197 -7.89 -11.84 -19.90
CA CYS A 197 -9.01 -11.94 -20.86
C CYS A 197 -10.30 -11.36 -20.29
N ALA A 198 -10.62 -11.65 -19.03
CA ALA A 198 -11.82 -11.11 -18.37
C ALA A 198 -11.76 -9.57 -18.27
N ILE A 199 -10.59 -8.99 -17.95
CA ILE A 199 -10.39 -7.53 -17.91
C ILE A 199 -10.59 -6.92 -19.32
N ILE A 200 -10.01 -7.51 -20.34
CA ILE A 200 -10.13 -7.02 -21.73
C ILE A 200 -11.59 -7.07 -22.18
N VAL A 201 -12.27 -8.21 -21.95
CA VAL A 201 -13.68 -8.36 -22.31
C VAL A 201 -14.56 -7.38 -21.54
N GLY A 202 -14.33 -7.23 -20.21
CA GLY A 202 -15.05 -6.28 -19.37
C GLY A 202 -14.86 -4.84 -19.84
N PHE A 203 -13.62 -4.44 -20.15
CA PHE A 203 -13.30 -3.11 -20.64
C PHE A 203 -13.95 -2.83 -22.00
N THR A 204 -13.85 -3.76 -22.95
CA THR A 204 -14.47 -3.62 -24.28
C THR A 204 -16.00 -3.59 -24.22
N ALA A 205 -16.59 -4.38 -23.33
CA ALA A 205 -18.03 -4.34 -23.09
C ALA A 205 -18.47 -2.99 -22.49
N ALA A 206 -17.77 -2.52 -21.46
CA ALA A 206 -18.05 -1.22 -20.82
C ALA A 206 -17.87 -0.04 -21.79
N TRP A 207 -16.89 -0.13 -22.69
CA TRP A 207 -16.70 0.84 -23.76
C TRP A 207 -17.87 0.84 -24.77
N LYS A 208 -18.27 -0.34 -25.26
CA LYS A 208 -19.39 -0.47 -26.20
C LYS A 208 -20.74 -0.05 -25.61
N LEU A 209 -20.93 -0.24 -24.31
CA LEU A 209 -22.13 0.18 -23.57
C LEU A 209 -22.12 1.67 -23.21
N ASN A 210 -21.14 2.47 -23.68
CA ASN A 210 -20.96 3.90 -23.38
C ASN A 210 -20.83 4.24 -21.88
N ILE A 211 -20.62 3.26 -21.02
CA ILE A 211 -20.44 3.46 -19.58
C ILE A 211 -19.20 4.31 -19.31
N ILE A 212 -18.11 4.02 -20.02
CA ILE A 212 -16.83 4.73 -19.88
C ILE A 212 -16.84 6.07 -20.61
N SER A 213 -17.52 6.18 -21.76
CA SER A 213 -17.60 7.41 -22.54
C SER A 213 -18.37 8.52 -21.77
N GLY A 214 -19.40 8.16 -21.02
CA GLY A 214 -20.10 9.10 -20.14
C GLY A 214 -19.21 9.61 -19.02
N CYS A 215 -18.39 8.76 -18.42
CA CYS A 215 -17.49 9.12 -17.31
C CYS A 215 -16.36 10.07 -17.78
N LEU A 216 -15.78 9.83 -18.97
CA LEU A 216 -14.70 10.68 -19.52
C LEU A 216 -15.19 12.06 -19.97
N LEU A 217 -16.44 12.17 -20.42
CA LEU A 217 -17.03 13.46 -20.80
C LEU A 217 -17.31 14.37 -19.58
N TYR A 218 -17.54 13.80 -18.40
CA TYR A 218 -17.76 14.56 -17.17
C TYR A 218 -16.46 14.93 -16.43
N THR A 219 -15.32 14.34 -16.73
CA THR A 219 -14.06 14.59 -16.02
C THR A 219 -13.13 15.58 -16.72
N SER A 220 -13.43 16.01 -17.94
CA SER A 220 -12.65 17.04 -18.65
C SER A 220 -13.46 18.35 -18.63
N PRO A 221 -13.01 19.37 -17.88
CA PRO A 221 -13.62 20.69 -17.99
C PRO A 221 -13.46 21.18 -19.45
N SER A 222 -14.59 21.53 -20.06
CA SER A 222 -14.57 22.08 -21.42
C SER A 222 -13.77 23.38 -21.43
N PRO A 223 -12.91 23.62 -22.43
CA PRO A 223 -12.20 24.90 -22.58
C PRO A 223 -13.13 26.11 -22.71
N ARG A 224 -14.45 25.90 -22.75
CA ARG A 224 -15.47 26.95 -22.80
C ARG A 224 -15.96 27.45 -21.43
N ASP A 225 -15.66 26.72 -20.36
CA ASP A 225 -16.10 27.09 -19.00
C ASP A 225 -15.11 28.01 -18.27
N THR A 226 -14.05 28.44 -18.93
CA THR A 226 -13.02 29.35 -18.40
C THR A 226 -13.08 30.77 -19.03
N ARG A 227 -14.27 31.23 -19.46
CA ARG A 227 -14.47 32.63 -19.85
C ARG A 227 -15.51 33.31 -19.00
#